data_a578915ef1ae4b6b5476332d6bc666bb
#
_entry.id   a578915ef1ae4b6b5476332d6bc666bb
#
_cell.length_a   1.000
_cell.length_b   1.000
_cell.length_c   1.000
_cell.angle_alpha   90.00
_cell.angle_beta   90.00
_cell.angle_gamma   90.00
#
_symmetry.space_group_name_H-M   'P 1'
#
loop_
_entity.id
_entity.type
_entity.pdbx_description
1 polymer ?
#
loop_
_entity_poly.entity_id
_entity_poly.type
_entity_poly.pdbx_seq_one_letter_code
_entity_poly.pdbx_strand_id
1 'polypeptide(L)'
;MKTKLLLYIAGLLAVCPMGGNLMAQTATQPDVLKNDTVSHKLIHRLGLDVRPSYVTPTNDFFDGDNMHQQRIRQALSVHLKYAFQFDKNSSLGRLYPHAYQGIGVSYNTFFCPSELGNPIAVYAFQGSRIAQLSPRLSFDYEWNFGASFGWKQYDEHSNWYNDAIGSKINAYINLGFVLNWQFYPQWKLAAGVDFTHFSNGNTRYPNGGLNTIGGRVGIVRTFNAEDKASGAIAPKRLYIKPHVSYDLLVYGATRKRGFVKEGIPTLVPGSFGIVGLNFAPMYNLGYKFRVGASLDGVYDGSANVYREDVIVEYGSSSSKREFLKPGIQHQLALGLSGRAEYVMPYFTIGVGMGANVLSRGDMRGFYQILALKIAVTRSSFLHILSLIHISEP
;
A
#
# COMPACT_ATOMS: atom_id res chain seq x y z
N MET A 1 20.97 -10.90 -13.51
CA MET A 1 21.02 -9.96 -12.37
C MET A 1 19.58 -9.76 -11.93
N LYS A 2 19.12 -10.54 -10.95
CA LYS A 2 17.71 -10.47 -10.47
C LYS A 2 17.71 -9.69 -9.16
N THR A 3 17.29 -8.45 -9.19
CA THR A 3 17.08 -7.61 -7.99
C THR A 3 15.85 -8.15 -7.27
N LYS A 4 16.04 -8.84 -6.15
CA LYS A 4 14.92 -9.29 -5.31
C LYS A 4 14.41 -8.11 -4.48
N LEU A 5 13.29 -7.57 -4.90
CA LEU A 5 12.54 -6.54 -4.17
C LEU A 5 11.82 -7.21 -2.99
N LEU A 6 12.27 -6.95 -1.78
CA LEU A 6 11.68 -7.48 -0.54
C LEU A 6 10.65 -6.49 0.00
N LEU A 7 9.37 -6.83 -0.10
CA LEU A 7 8.24 -6.01 0.37
C LEU A 7 7.76 -6.51 1.73
N TYR A 8 7.78 -5.64 2.76
CA TYR A 8 7.19 -5.93 4.07
C TYR A 8 5.88 -5.17 4.20
N ILE A 9 4.78 -5.85 4.46
CA ILE A 9 3.54 -5.23 4.90
C ILE A 9 3.38 -5.53 6.39
N ALA A 10 3.59 -4.49 7.20
CA ALA A 10 3.32 -4.55 8.62
C ALA A 10 1.96 -3.88 8.88
N GLY A 11 0.97 -4.65 9.27
CA GLY A 11 -0.31 -4.13 9.72
C GLY A 11 -0.41 -4.35 11.21
N LEU A 12 -0.42 -3.29 12.03
CA LEU A 12 -0.84 -3.39 13.42
C LEU A 12 -1.41 -2.08 13.96
N LEU A 13 -2.43 -2.22 14.77
CA LEU A 13 -3.00 -1.18 15.61
C LEU A 13 -1.99 -0.75 16.67
N ALA A 14 -1.46 0.46 16.56
CA ALA A 14 -0.73 1.09 17.65
C ALA A 14 -1.66 2.07 18.37
N VAL A 15 -2.29 1.59 19.43
CA VAL A 15 -2.97 2.46 20.39
C VAL A 15 -2.07 2.50 21.63
N CYS A 16 -1.37 3.60 21.85
CA CYS A 16 -0.65 3.82 23.10
C CYS A 16 -1.25 5.03 23.82
N PRO A 17 -2.02 4.82 24.92
CA PRO A 17 -2.35 5.90 25.83
C PRO A 17 -1.22 6.02 26.85
N MET A 18 -0.19 6.80 26.58
CA MET A 18 0.72 7.26 27.64
C MET A 18 0.33 8.66 28.06
N GLY A 19 -0.21 8.78 29.26
CA GLY A 19 -0.39 10.02 29.99
C GLY A 19 0.97 10.65 30.29
N GLY A 20 1.29 11.65 29.54
CA GLY A 20 2.45 12.53 29.68
C GLY A 20 2.42 13.48 28.50
N ASN A 21 2.51 14.78 28.74
CA ASN A 21 2.35 15.88 27.79
C ASN A 21 3.37 15.91 26.61
N LEU A 22 3.60 14.80 25.93
CA LEU A 22 4.16 14.73 24.61
C LEU A 22 2.98 14.67 23.63
N MET A 23 2.50 15.84 23.23
CA MET A 23 1.54 15.97 22.14
C MET A 23 2.17 15.44 20.86
N ALA A 24 1.96 14.17 20.54
CA ALA A 24 2.11 13.69 19.17
C ALA A 24 1.03 14.37 18.33
N GLN A 25 1.34 15.55 17.81
CA GLN A 25 0.49 16.19 16.82
C GLN A 25 0.77 15.48 15.49
N THR A 26 0.06 14.40 15.22
CA THR A 26 -0.22 13.96 13.84
C THR A 26 -0.66 15.16 13.03
N ALA A 27 -0.50 15.10 11.71
CA ALA A 27 -0.99 16.12 10.78
C ALA A 27 -2.42 16.48 11.17
N THR A 28 -2.51 17.36 12.13
CA THR A 28 -3.74 17.82 12.74
C THR A 28 -4.54 18.43 11.63
N GLN A 29 -5.68 17.87 11.39
CA GLN A 29 -6.71 18.65 10.74
C GLN A 29 -6.69 20.01 11.43
N PRO A 30 -6.45 21.10 10.70
CA PRO A 30 -6.19 22.38 11.34
C PRO A 30 -7.33 22.73 12.30
N ASP A 31 -7.04 23.49 13.35
CA ASP A 31 -8.03 24.00 14.33
C ASP A 31 -9.26 24.69 13.71
N VAL A 32 -9.16 25.01 12.44
CA VAL A 32 -10.26 25.49 11.57
C VAL A 32 -11.50 24.59 11.61
N LEU A 33 -11.35 23.30 11.93
CA LEU A 33 -12.50 22.38 12.07
C LEU A 33 -13.30 22.59 13.36
N LYS A 34 -12.78 23.31 14.33
CA LYS A 34 -13.49 23.57 15.61
C LYS A 34 -14.70 24.50 15.44
N ASN A 35 -14.75 25.29 14.38
CA ASN A 35 -15.74 26.34 14.20
C ASN A 35 -16.74 26.07 13.06
N ASP A 36 -16.77 24.85 12.50
CA ASP A 36 -17.73 24.51 11.46
C ASP A 36 -19.06 24.09 12.12
N THR A 37 -19.87 25.08 12.53
CA THR A 37 -21.20 24.87 13.17
C THR A 37 -22.30 24.59 12.15
N VAL A 38 -21.98 24.71 10.84
CA VAL A 38 -22.95 24.49 9.76
C VAL A 38 -22.81 23.04 9.25
N SER A 39 -23.91 22.31 9.32
CA SER A 39 -23.97 20.95 8.73
C SER A 39 -23.95 21.06 7.21
N HIS A 40 -22.81 20.75 6.60
CA HIS A 40 -22.65 20.67 5.14
C HIS A 40 -23.02 19.28 4.64
N LYS A 41 -23.86 19.18 3.62
CA LYS A 41 -24.23 17.92 2.99
C LYS A 41 -23.03 17.35 2.22
N LEU A 42 -22.79 16.04 2.36
CA LEU A 42 -21.82 15.34 1.55
C LEU A 42 -22.34 15.14 0.13
N ILE A 43 -21.45 15.21 -0.84
CA ILE A 43 -21.71 14.88 -2.24
C ILE A 43 -21.34 13.41 -2.42
N HIS A 44 -22.31 12.58 -2.75
CA HIS A 44 -22.12 11.13 -2.91
C HIS A 44 -21.90 10.77 -4.37
N ARG A 45 -21.10 9.72 -4.62
CA ARG A 45 -20.81 9.21 -5.95
C ARG A 45 -20.90 7.69 -5.95
N LEU A 46 -21.46 7.15 -7.03
CA LEU A 46 -21.43 5.72 -7.33
C LEU A 46 -20.76 5.53 -8.69
N GLY A 47 -19.78 4.65 -8.76
CA GLY A 47 -18.99 4.39 -9.96
C GLY A 47 -18.96 2.91 -10.31
N LEU A 48 -18.95 2.63 -11.60
CA LEU A 48 -18.72 1.31 -12.18
C LEU A 48 -17.61 1.44 -13.21
N ASP A 49 -16.52 0.67 -13.05
CA ASP A 49 -15.38 0.66 -13.98
C ASP A 49 -15.11 -0.75 -14.49
N VAL A 50 -14.63 -0.84 -15.73
CA VAL A 50 -14.03 -2.04 -16.32
C VAL A 50 -12.58 -1.70 -16.68
N ARG A 51 -11.65 -2.61 -16.34
CA ARG A 51 -10.22 -2.37 -16.51
C ARG A 51 -9.55 -3.57 -17.20
N PRO A 52 -9.47 -3.57 -18.54
CA PRO A 52 -8.60 -4.48 -19.27
C PRO A 52 -7.14 -4.11 -19.00
N SER A 53 -6.30 -5.10 -18.70
CA SER A 53 -4.92 -4.86 -18.29
C SER A 53 -3.96 -5.92 -18.82
N TYR A 54 -2.71 -5.54 -18.95
CA TYR A 54 -1.59 -6.40 -19.26
C TYR A 54 -0.89 -6.80 -17.96
N VAL A 55 -0.63 -8.09 -17.77
CA VAL A 55 0.15 -8.62 -16.67
C VAL A 55 1.63 -8.49 -17.00
N THR A 56 2.36 -7.67 -16.24
CA THR A 56 3.81 -7.53 -16.43
C THR A 56 4.53 -8.73 -15.80
N PRO A 57 5.42 -9.42 -16.53
CA PRO A 57 6.11 -10.57 -15.98
C PRO A 57 7.08 -10.14 -14.87
N THR A 58 6.85 -10.63 -13.68
CA THR A 58 7.75 -10.41 -12.53
C THR A 58 8.67 -11.61 -12.26
N ASN A 59 8.33 -12.78 -12.84
CA ASN A 59 9.07 -14.03 -12.73
C ASN A 59 8.71 -14.96 -13.90
N ASP A 60 9.41 -16.10 -13.97
CA ASP A 60 9.30 -17.06 -15.06
C ASP A 60 7.92 -17.78 -15.10
N PHE A 61 7.21 -17.83 -13.96
CA PHE A 61 5.83 -18.32 -13.88
C PHE A 61 4.88 -17.59 -14.85
N PHE A 62 4.99 -16.28 -14.98
CA PHE A 62 4.19 -15.51 -15.94
C PHE A 62 4.69 -15.65 -17.37
N ASP A 63 5.93 -16.09 -17.58
CA ASP A 63 6.52 -16.31 -18.91
C ASP A 63 6.24 -17.71 -19.49
N GLY A 64 5.53 -18.55 -18.74
CA GLY A 64 5.11 -19.87 -19.18
C GLY A 64 5.72 -21.02 -18.39
N ASP A 65 6.55 -20.75 -17.38
CA ASP A 65 6.97 -21.78 -16.42
C ASP A 65 5.85 -22.01 -15.38
N ASN A 66 4.76 -22.57 -15.86
CA ASN A 66 3.54 -22.88 -15.10
C ASN A 66 2.93 -24.20 -15.60
N MET A 67 1.91 -24.72 -14.90
CA MET A 67 1.33 -26.02 -15.19
C MET A 67 0.77 -26.13 -16.62
N HIS A 68 0.30 -25.01 -17.18
CA HIS A 68 -0.29 -24.97 -18.52
C HIS A 68 0.72 -24.60 -19.61
N GLN A 69 1.98 -24.30 -19.27
CA GLN A 69 3.04 -23.84 -20.18
C GLN A 69 2.59 -22.66 -21.06
N GLN A 70 1.77 -21.78 -20.49
CA GLN A 70 1.20 -20.64 -21.20
C GLN A 70 1.58 -19.32 -20.52
N ARG A 71 1.86 -18.32 -21.35
CA ARG A 71 2.14 -16.98 -20.87
C ARG A 71 0.87 -16.34 -20.30
N ILE A 72 0.95 -15.85 -19.05
CA ILE A 72 -0.14 -15.12 -18.40
C ILE A 72 0.11 -13.62 -18.62
N ARG A 73 -0.63 -13.03 -19.56
CA ARG A 73 -0.44 -11.63 -20.01
C ARG A 73 -1.69 -10.78 -19.90
N GLN A 74 -2.84 -11.38 -19.76
CA GLN A 74 -4.11 -10.69 -19.78
C GLN A 74 -4.74 -10.68 -18.40
N ALA A 75 -5.34 -9.56 -18.05
CA ALA A 75 -6.18 -9.41 -16.89
C ALA A 75 -7.40 -8.54 -17.22
N LEU A 76 -8.50 -8.83 -16.54
CA LEU A 76 -9.71 -8.01 -16.61
C LEU A 76 -10.23 -7.84 -15.21
N SER A 77 -10.63 -6.61 -14.85
CA SER A 77 -11.32 -6.38 -13.58
C SER A 77 -12.56 -5.51 -13.75
N VAL A 78 -13.54 -5.75 -12.90
CA VAL A 78 -14.77 -4.95 -12.80
C VAL A 78 -14.86 -4.40 -11.40
N HIS A 79 -15.12 -3.10 -11.27
CA HIS A 79 -15.08 -2.38 -9.99
C HIS A 79 -16.41 -1.68 -9.73
N LEU A 80 -16.98 -1.89 -8.56
CA LEU A 80 -18.08 -1.09 -8.01
C LEU A 80 -17.51 -0.21 -6.89
N LYS A 81 -17.76 1.12 -6.98
CA LYS A 81 -17.18 2.11 -6.08
C LYS A 81 -18.24 3.03 -5.51
N TYR A 82 -18.19 3.25 -4.21
CA TYR A 82 -18.93 4.32 -3.55
C TYR A 82 -17.95 5.32 -2.97
N ALA A 83 -18.17 6.61 -3.27
CA ALA A 83 -17.36 7.69 -2.72
C ALA A 83 -18.23 8.83 -2.18
N PHE A 84 -17.63 9.61 -1.31
CA PHE A 84 -18.15 10.90 -0.90
C PHE A 84 -17.09 11.99 -1.08
N GLN A 85 -17.57 13.21 -1.24
CA GLN A 85 -16.77 14.43 -1.35
C GLN A 85 -17.34 15.46 -0.40
N PHE A 86 -16.48 16.26 0.23
CA PHE A 86 -16.90 17.36 1.06
C PHE A 86 -17.47 18.50 0.20
N ASP A 87 -18.51 19.14 0.72
CA ASP A 87 -19.03 20.38 0.14
C ASP A 87 -17.93 21.45 0.09
N LYS A 88 -17.89 22.23 -0.99
CA LYS A 88 -16.88 23.29 -1.23
C LYS A 88 -16.87 24.38 -0.16
N ASN A 89 -17.99 24.58 0.57
CA ASN A 89 -18.14 25.58 1.62
C ASN A 89 -17.70 25.05 2.99
N SER A 90 -17.60 23.73 3.16
CA SER A 90 -17.08 23.12 4.39
C SER A 90 -15.59 23.40 4.56
N SER A 91 -15.08 23.34 5.77
CA SER A 91 -13.66 23.53 6.07
C SER A 91 -12.77 22.54 5.33
N LEU A 92 -13.14 21.25 5.31
CA LEU A 92 -12.41 20.20 4.56
C LEU A 92 -12.52 20.40 3.05
N GLY A 93 -13.68 20.79 2.53
CA GLY A 93 -13.84 21.06 1.10
C GLY A 93 -13.05 22.27 0.62
N ARG A 94 -12.79 23.25 1.48
CA ARG A 94 -11.91 24.40 1.18
C ARG A 94 -10.42 24.04 1.22
N LEU A 95 -10.02 23.16 2.14
CA LEU A 95 -8.64 22.67 2.22
C LEU A 95 -8.31 21.71 1.10
N TYR A 96 -9.23 20.78 0.78
CA TYR A 96 -9.05 19.73 -0.21
C TYR A 96 -10.12 19.81 -1.31
N PRO A 97 -10.13 20.88 -2.10
CA PRO A 97 -11.12 21.03 -3.16
C PRO A 97 -11.02 19.87 -4.16
N HIS A 98 -12.16 19.32 -4.53
CA HIS A 98 -12.30 18.22 -5.48
C HIS A 98 -11.77 16.85 -4.99
N ALA A 99 -11.28 16.73 -3.77
CA ALA A 99 -10.94 15.44 -3.19
C ALA A 99 -12.21 14.62 -2.91
N TYR A 100 -12.17 13.36 -3.28
CA TYR A 100 -13.21 12.38 -2.99
C TYR A 100 -12.56 11.11 -2.44
N GLN A 101 -13.24 10.44 -1.53
CA GLN A 101 -12.76 9.21 -0.91
C GLN A 101 -13.92 8.25 -0.69
N GLY A 102 -13.61 6.97 -0.61
CA GLY A 102 -14.64 5.96 -0.45
C GLY A 102 -14.11 4.54 -0.36
N ILE A 103 -15.01 3.61 -0.62
CA ILE A 103 -14.75 2.18 -0.62
C ILE A 103 -15.15 1.58 -1.97
N GLY A 104 -14.44 0.53 -2.37
CA GLY A 104 -14.73 -0.19 -3.59
C GLY A 104 -14.56 -1.69 -3.41
N VAL A 105 -15.20 -2.41 -4.30
CA VAL A 105 -15.03 -3.84 -4.48
C VAL A 105 -14.72 -4.11 -5.94
N SER A 106 -13.80 -5.06 -6.20
CA SER A 106 -13.52 -5.51 -7.56
C SER A 106 -13.48 -7.02 -7.65
N TYR A 107 -13.93 -7.53 -8.79
CA TYR A 107 -13.68 -8.89 -9.24
C TYR A 107 -12.55 -8.85 -10.28
N ASN A 108 -11.55 -9.71 -10.13
CA ASN A 108 -10.38 -9.73 -10.99
C ASN A 108 -10.19 -11.13 -11.57
N THR A 109 -9.88 -11.20 -12.86
CA THR A 109 -9.52 -12.45 -13.53
C THR A 109 -8.25 -12.27 -14.35
N PHE A 110 -7.41 -13.29 -14.34
CA PHE A 110 -6.15 -13.37 -15.09
C PHE A 110 -6.24 -14.45 -16.18
N PHE A 111 -7.46 -14.94 -16.44
CA PHE A 111 -7.75 -16.03 -17.37
C PHE A 111 -7.00 -17.33 -17.11
N CYS A 112 -6.50 -17.48 -15.87
CA CYS A 112 -5.81 -18.68 -15.38
C CYS A 112 -6.32 -19.07 -13.98
N PRO A 113 -7.61 -19.42 -13.83
CA PRO A 113 -8.21 -19.65 -12.51
C PRO A 113 -7.69 -20.92 -11.81
N SER A 114 -7.11 -21.85 -12.55
CA SER A 114 -6.50 -23.07 -12.00
C SER A 114 -5.25 -22.78 -11.16
N GLU A 115 -4.48 -21.73 -11.49
CA GLU A 115 -3.20 -21.42 -10.86
C GLU A 115 -3.22 -20.12 -10.05
N LEU A 116 -4.03 -19.12 -10.45
CA LEU A 116 -4.11 -17.82 -9.76
C LEU A 116 -5.46 -17.62 -9.02
N GLY A 117 -6.51 -18.33 -9.44
CA GLY A 117 -7.87 -18.04 -8.99
C GLY A 117 -8.46 -16.80 -9.67
N ASN A 118 -9.61 -16.36 -9.16
CA ASN A 118 -10.26 -15.11 -9.55
C ASN A 118 -10.53 -14.27 -8.30
N PRO A 119 -9.56 -13.47 -7.85
CA PRO A 119 -9.65 -12.79 -6.58
C PRO A 119 -10.64 -11.62 -6.59
N ILE A 120 -11.30 -11.43 -5.45
CA ILE A 120 -12.09 -10.25 -5.14
C ILE A 120 -11.25 -9.34 -4.27
N ALA A 121 -11.14 -8.05 -4.61
CA ALA A 121 -10.52 -7.06 -3.75
C ALA A 121 -11.57 -6.15 -3.10
N VAL A 122 -11.36 -5.84 -1.82
CA VAL A 122 -12.08 -4.81 -1.07
C VAL A 122 -11.07 -3.75 -0.67
N TYR A 123 -11.36 -2.50 -1.00
CA TYR A 123 -10.38 -1.42 -0.85
C TYR A 123 -11.00 -0.09 -0.46
N ALA A 124 -10.22 0.72 0.26
CA ALA A 124 -10.44 2.15 0.37
C ALA A 124 -9.76 2.84 -0.81
N PHE A 125 -10.33 3.95 -1.26
CA PHE A 125 -9.71 4.75 -2.31
C PHE A 125 -9.90 6.24 -2.06
N GLN A 126 -9.01 7.02 -2.64
CA GLN A 126 -9.09 8.47 -2.65
C GLN A 126 -8.60 8.98 -4.01
N GLY A 127 -9.26 9.99 -4.50
CA GLY A 127 -8.86 10.69 -5.70
C GLY A 127 -9.03 12.19 -5.56
N SER A 128 -8.38 12.92 -6.43
CA SER A 128 -8.55 14.37 -6.52
C SER A 128 -8.20 14.85 -7.92
N ARG A 129 -8.74 16.01 -8.25
CA ARG A 129 -8.44 16.66 -9.51
C ARG A 129 -7.01 17.20 -9.53
N ILE A 130 -6.27 16.85 -10.60
CA ILE A 130 -4.98 17.43 -10.94
C ILE A 130 -5.19 18.72 -11.75
N ALA A 131 -6.02 18.63 -12.80
CA ALA A 131 -6.27 19.75 -13.71
C ALA A 131 -7.71 19.77 -14.24
N GLN A 132 -8.25 20.97 -14.45
CA GLN A 132 -9.47 21.17 -15.21
C GLN A 132 -9.07 21.51 -16.64
N LEU A 133 -9.34 20.61 -17.58
CA LEU A 133 -8.93 20.76 -18.98
C LEU A 133 -9.96 21.55 -19.79
N SER A 134 -11.26 21.41 -19.44
CA SER A 134 -12.34 22.19 -20.00
C SER A 134 -13.50 22.25 -18.98
N PRO A 135 -14.55 23.06 -19.19
CA PRO A 135 -15.70 23.13 -18.25
C PRO A 135 -16.34 21.77 -17.92
N ARG A 136 -16.18 20.79 -18.82
CA ARG A 136 -16.76 19.44 -18.69
C ARG A 136 -15.73 18.31 -18.57
N LEU A 137 -14.43 18.60 -18.72
CA LEU A 137 -13.38 17.60 -18.72
C LEU A 137 -12.35 17.89 -17.64
N SER A 138 -12.13 16.96 -16.72
CA SER A 138 -11.10 17.03 -15.70
C SER A 138 -10.11 15.87 -15.82
N PHE A 139 -8.88 16.12 -15.39
CA PHE A 139 -7.83 15.14 -15.23
C PHE A 139 -7.59 14.93 -13.73
N ASP A 140 -7.82 13.70 -13.26
CA ASP A 140 -7.81 13.34 -11.85
C ASP A 140 -6.79 12.20 -11.63
N TYR A 141 -6.22 12.10 -10.42
CA TYR A 141 -5.59 10.87 -9.95
C TYR A 141 -6.53 10.12 -9.02
N GLU A 142 -6.33 8.82 -8.89
CA GLU A 142 -7.02 7.96 -7.93
C GLU A 142 -6.07 6.86 -7.48
N TRP A 143 -5.94 6.66 -6.18
CA TRP A 143 -5.22 5.53 -5.61
C TRP A 143 -6.18 4.68 -4.80
N ASN A 144 -5.93 3.36 -4.80
CA ASN A 144 -6.71 2.38 -4.05
C ASN A 144 -5.76 1.56 -3.20
N PHE A 145 -6.18 1.25 -1.99
CA PHE A 145 -5.47 0.36 -1.09
C PHE A 145 -6.44 -0.55 -0.35
N GLY A 146 -6.16 -1.86 -0.34
CA GLY A 146 -7.02 -2.82 0.31
C GLY A 146 -6.45 -4.23 0.35
N ALA A 147 -7.33 -5.20 0.50
CA ALA A 147 -7.01 -6.60 0.51
C ALA A 147 -7.79 -7.35 -0.55
N SER A 148 -7.16 -8.35 -1.14
CA SER A 148 -7.76 -9.24 -2.13
C SER A 148 -7.77 -10.68 -1.63
N PHE A 149 -8.86 -11.40 -1.93
CA PHE A 149 -9.19 -12.73 -1.43
C PHE A 149 -9.58 -13.65 -2.58
N GLY A 150 -9.42 -14.96 -2.40
CA GLY A 150 -9.79 -15.92 -3.42
C GLY A 150 -8.66 -16.32 -4.36
N TRP A 151 -7.43 -16.03 -3.96
CA TRP A 151 -6.24 -16.47 -4.66
C TRP A 151 -6.01 -17.96 -4.49
N LYS A 152 -5.53 -18.62 -5.55
CA LYS A 152 -4.84 -19.89 -5.45
C LYS A 152 -3.37 -19.60 -5.17
N GLN A 153 -2.95 -19.92 -3.95
CA GLN A 153 -1.58 -19.72 -3.49
C GLN A 153 -0.68 -20.86 -3.97
N TYR A 154 0.62 -20.65 -3.88
CA TYR A 154 1.63 -21.71 -3.95
C TYR A 154 1.26 -22.90 -3.03
N ASP A 155 1.41 -24.10 -3.55
CA ASP A 155 1.24 -25.35 -2.82
C ASP A 155 2.17 -26.40 -3.41
N GLU A 156 2.95 -27.06 -2.56
CA GLU A 156 4.01 -27.99 -2.96
C GLU A 156 3.50 -29.17 -3.80
N HIS A 157 2.20 -29.48 -3.74
CA HIS A 157 1.62 -30.65 -4.43
C HIS A 157 0.71 -30.30 -5.60
N SER A 158 -0.02 -29.17 -5.48
CA SER A 158 -1.06 -28.83 -6.44
C SER A 158 -0.83 -27.55 -7.23
N ASN A 159 0.11 -26.68 -6.81
CA ASN A 159 0.40 -25.39 -7.45
C ASN A 159 1.87 -24.94 -7.23
N TRP A 160 2.78 -25.85 -7.44
CA TRP A 160 4.21 -25.69 -7.11
C TRP A 160 4.99 -24.76 -8.04
N TYR A 161 4.48 -24.49 -9.24
CA TYR A 161 5.05 -23.49 -10.15
C TYR A 161 4.75 -22.04 -9.76
N ASN A 162 3.78 -21.80 -8.88
CA ASN A 162 3.30 -20.45 -8.58
C ASN A 162 4.27 -19.67 -7.67
N ASP A 163 5.30 -19.11 -8.25
CA ASP A 163 6.27 -18.25 -7.55
C ASP A 163 5.73 -16.85 -7.24
N ALA A 164 4.56 -16.50 -7.75
CA ALA A 164 4.00 -15.16 -7.61
C ALA A 164 3.22 -14.98 -6.30
N ILE A 165 2.36 -15.96 -5.96
CA ILE A 165 1.34 -15.81 -4.92
C ILE A 165 1.51 -16.88 -3.84
N GLY A 166 2.06 -16.52 -2.70
CA GLY A 166 2.26 -17.41 -1.54
C GLY A 166 1.15 -17.38 -0.50
N SER A 167 0.11 -16.57 -0.67
CA SER A 167 -0.98 -16.49 0.32
C SER A 167 -2.36 -16.32 -0.31
N LYS A 168 -3.40 -16.76 0.43
CA LYS A 168 -4.81 -16.61 0.02
C LYS A 168 -5.33 -15.18 0.12
N ILE A 169 -4.64 -14.35 0.90
CA ILE A 169 -4.96 -12.93 1.11
C ILE A 169 -3.74 -12.12 0.71
N ASN A 170 -3.93 -11.18 -0.21
CA ASN A 170 -2.86 -10.30 -0.68
C ASN A 170 -3.31 -8.85 -0.60
N ALA A 171 -2.36 -7.94 -0.38
CA ALA A 171 -2.60 -6.52 -0.54
C ALA A 171 -3.01 -6.23 -1.99
N TYR A 172 -3.90 -5.28 -2.14
CA TYR A 172 -4.32 -4.67 -3.39
C TYR A 172 -3.93 -3.21 -3.38
N ILE A 173 -3.03 -2.81 -4.26
CA ILE A 173 -2.55 -1.43 -4.40
C ILE A 173 -2.77 -1.02 -5.84
N ASN A 174 -3.41 0.13 -6.05
CA ASN A 174 -3.63 0.67 -7.40
C ASN A 174 -3.37 2.17 -7.42
N LEU A 175 -2.80 2.64 -8.51
CA LEU A 175 -2.68 4.05 -8.86
C LEU A 175 -3.19 4.25 -10.28
N GLY A 176 -4.13 5.17 -10.45
CA GLY A 176 -4.71 5.50 -11.74
C GLY A 176 -4.71 6.98 -12.03
N PHE A 177 -4.64 7.31 -13.32
CA PHE A 177 -4.83 8.65 -13.87
C PHE A 177 -6.02 8.64 -14.81
N VAL A 178 -6.99 9.52 -14.56
CA VAL A 178 -8.33 9.42 -15.13
C VAL A 178 -8.78 10.73 -15.71
N LEU A 179 -9.23 10.70 -16.95
CA LEU A 179 -10.00 11.76 -17.59
C LEU A 179 -11.47 11.54 -17.27
N ASN A 180 -12.11 12.51 -16.65
CA ASN A 180 -13.53 12.48 -16.32
C ASN A 180 -14.27 13.50 -17.18
N TRP A 181 -15.12 13.02 -18.10
CA TRP A 181 -15.94 13.85 -18.95
C TRP A 181 -17.39 13.91 -18.42
N GLN A 182 -17.83 15.08 -18.01
CA GLN A 182 -19.21 15.34 -17.58
C GLN A 182 -20.12 15.53 -18.80
N PHE A 183 -20.76 14.47 -19.25
CA PHE A 183 -21.67 14.52 -20.39
C PHE A 183 -23.09 14.94 -20.01
N TYR A 184 -23.45 14.71 -18.72
CA TYR A 184 -24.72 15.16 -18.15
C TYR A 184 -24.48 15.72 -16.74
N PRO A 185 -25.32 16.61 -16.15
CA PRO A 185 -25.06 17.26 -14.85
C PRO A 185 -24.63 16.32 -13.71
N GLN A 186 -25.23 15.14 -13.64
CA GLN A 186 -24.96 14.16 -12.58
C GLN A 186 -24.10 12.98 -13.05
N TRP A 187 -23.77 12.90 -14.35
CA TRP A 187 -23.10 11.75 -14.92
C TRP A 187 -21.78 12.11 -15.58
N LYS A 188 -20.78 11.25 -15.33
CA LYS A 188 -19.46 11.36 -15.94
C LYS A 188 -19.06 10.03 -16.57
N LEU A 189 -18.43 10.11 -17.74
CA LEU A 189 -17.63 9.03 -18.27
C LEU A 189 -16.19 9.20 -17.77
N ALA A 190 -15.58 8.09 -17.35
CA ALA A 190 -14.21 8.02 -16.89
C ALA A 190 -13.41 7.16 -17.87
N ALA A 191 -12.28 7.67 -18.34
CA ALA A 191 -11.31 6.90 -19.13
C ALA A 191 -9.91 7.19 -18.62
N GLY A 192 -9.05 6.17 -18.52
CA GLY A 192 -7.74 6.40 -17.94
C GLY A 192 -6.82 5.20 -18.02
N VAL A 193 -5.71 5.30 -17.31
CA VAL A 193 -4.71 4.24 -17.15
C VAL A 193 -4.56 3.89 -15.67
N ASP A 194 -4.29 2.61 -15.41
CA ASP A 194 -4.13 2.06 -14.07
C ASP A 194 -2.88 1.19 -13.96
N PHE A 195 -2.23 1.30 -12.82
CA PHE A 195 -1.15 0.43 -12.37
C PHE A 195 -1.63 -0.30 -11.12
N THR A 196 -1.63 -1.63 -11.15
CA THR A 196 -2.09 -2.43 -10.00
C THR A 196 -1.01 -3.40 -9.56
N HIS A 197 -0.86 -3.53 -8.24
CA HIS A 197 0.07 -4.45 -7.60
C HIS A 197 -0.67 -5.32 -6.59
N PHE A 198 -0.42 -6.63 -6.66
CA PHE A 198 -0.86 -7.60 -5.67
C PHE A 198 0.34 -8.28 -5.05
N SER A 199 0.41 -8.35 -3.72
CA SER A 199 1.45 -9.08 -2.99
C SER A 199 1.03 -9.35 -1.55
N ASN A 200 1.65 -10.34 -0.93
CA ASN A 200 1.45 -10.58 0.50
C ASN A 200 2.42 -9.80 1.40
N GLY A 201 3.21 -8.87 0.82
CA GLY A 201 4.17 -8.08 1.57
C GLY A 201 5.27 -8.90 2.21
N ASN A 202 5.61 -10.01 1.61
CA ASN A 202 6.63 -10.95 2.07
C ASN A 202 6.34 -11.60 3.45
N THR A 203 5.05 -11.66 3.81
CA THR A 203 4.60 -12.38 5.01
C THR A 203 4.62 -13.90 4.79
N ARG A 204 4.54 -14.34 3.52
CA ARG A 204 4.64 -15.73 3.10
C ARG A 204 5.45 -15.87 1.83
N TYR A 205 6.29 -16.88 1.79
CA TYR A 205 7.03 -17.29 0.59
C TYR A 205 6.18 -18.29 -0.23
N PRO A 206 6.20 -18.22 -1.57
CA PRO A 206 6.86 -17.20 -2.40
C PRO A 206 6.06 -15.88 -2.43
N ASN A 207 6.70 -14.80 -2.85
CA ASN A 207 6.06 -13.51 -3.04
C ASN A 207 6.71 -12.74 -4.20
N GLY A 208 6.66 -13.31 -5.40
CA GLY A 208 7.06 -12.60 -6.62
C GLY A 208 6.14 -11.41 -6.92
N GLY A 209 4.92 -11.47 -6.40
CA GLY A 209 3.86 -10.48 -6.63
C GLY A 209 3.33 -10.51 -8.06
N LEU A 210 2.22 -9.80 -8.28
CA LEU A 210 1.61 -9.66 -9.60
C LEU A 210 1.37 -8.18 -9.88
N ASN A 211 1.88 -7.70 -11.01
CA ASN A 211 1.71 -6.33 -11.46
C ASN A 211 0.91 -6.29 -12.75
N THR A 212 0.01 -5.31 -12.86
CA THR A 212 -0.70 -5.03 -14.10
C THR A 212 -0.64 -3.56 -14.48
N ILE A 213 -0.62 -3.31 -15.78
CA ILE A 213 -0.82 -1.99 -16.39
C ILE A 213 -1.95 -2.09 -17.39
N GLY A 214 -2.90 -1.16 -17.33
CA GLY A 214 -4.04 -1.25 -18.23
C GLY A 214 -4.84 0.02 -18.39
N GLY A 215 -5.90 -0.10 -19.16
CA GLY A 215 -6.88 0.95 -19.33
C GLY A 215 -8.01 0.87 -18.30
N ARG A 216 -8.68 1.98 -18.12
CA ARG A 216 -9.93 2.09 -17.33
C ARG A 216 -10.98 2.75 -18.20
N VAL A 217 -12.18 2.17 -18.21
CA VAL A 217 -13.37 2.83 -18.73
C VAL A 217 -14.49 2.64 -17.70
N GLY A 218 -15.21 3.72 -17.39
CA GLY A 218 -16.25 3.66 -16.38
C GLY A 218 -17.25 4.79 -16.45
N ILE A 219 -18.28 4.66 -15.65
CA ILE A 219 -19.34 5.65 -15.47
C ILE A 219 -19.47 6.00 -14.00
N VAL A 220 -19.66 7.27 -13.69
CA VAL A 220 -19.84 7.77 -12.34
C VAL A 220 -21.09 8.61 -12.26
N ARG A 221 -22.00 8.27 -11.34
CA ARG A 221 -23.15 9.09 -10.98
C ARG A 221 -22.87 9.85 -9.69
N THR A 222 -23.18 11.15 -9.69
CA THR A 222 -23.07 12.04 -8.52
C THR A 222 -24.45 12.36 -8.00
N PHE A 223 -24.62 12.28 -6.68
CA PHE A 223 -25.86 12.59 -5.99
C PHE A 223 -25.64 13.80 -5.09
N ASN A 224 -26.70 14.58 -4.83
CA ASN A 224 -26.67 15.77 -3.98
C ASN A 224 -25.63 16.82 -4.43
N ALA A 225 -25.25 16.82 -5.71
CA ALA A 225 -24.52 17.95 -6.26
C ALA A 225 -25.52 19.09 -6.38
N GLU A 226 -25.27 20.19 -5.68
CA GLU A 226 -26.07 21.40 -5.86
C GLU A 226 -26.01 21.82 -7.33
N ASP A 227 -27.16 21.94 -7.95
CA ASP A 227 -27.26 22.53 -9.28
C ASP A 227 -26.70 23.95 -9.23
N LYS A 228 -25.85 24.20 -10.18
CA LYS A 228 -25.09 25.41 -10.46
C LYS A 228 -25.71 26.73 -9.97
N ALA A 229 -24.80 27.61 -9.60
CA ALA A 229 -24.99 29.03 -9.59
C ALA A 229 -25.74 29.65 -8.38
N SER A 230 -25.27 29.36 -7.22
CA SER A 230 -25.07 30.44 -6.29
C SER A 230 -23.73 31.09 -6.65
N GLY A 231 -23.70 32.37 -6.99
CA GLY A 231 -22.52 33.17 -7.33
C GLY A 231 -21.57 33.29 -6.14
N ALA A 232 -21.10 32.19 -5.68
CA ALA A 232 -20.25 32.07 -4.51
C ALA A 232 -18.87 32.61 -4.87
N ILE A 233 -18.53 33.72 -4.24
CA ILE A 233 -17.16 34.21 -4.07
C ILE A 233 -16.28 33.00 -3.81
N ALA A 234 -15.22 32.83 -4.64
CA ALA A 234 -14.29 31.73 -4.48
C ALA A 234 -13.84 31.66 -3.01
N PRO A 235 -14.04 30.54 -2.32
CA PRO A 235 -13.78 30.47 -0.88
C PRO A 235 -12.30 30.80 -0.63
N LYS A 236 -12.05 31.75 0.29
CA LYS A 236 -10.71 32.20 0.66
C LYS A 236 -9.88 30.96 1.04
N ARG A 237 -8.75 30.77 0.37
CA ARG A 237 -7.82 29.65 0.68
C ARG A 237 -7.38 29.81 2.13
N LEU A 238 -7.52 28.73 2.90
CA LEU A 238 -7.04 28.68 4.27
C LEU A 238 -5.51 28.57 4.23
N TYR A 239 -4.84 29.53 4.87
CA TYR A 239 -3.40 29.48 5.03
C TYR A 239 -3.06 28.78 6.35
N ILE A 240 -2.27 27.73 6.30
CA ILE A 240 -1.72 27.06 7.49
C ILE A 240 -0.24 27.37 7.54
N LYS A 241 0.16 27.98 8.66
CA LYS A 241 1.56 28.33 8.90
C LYS A 241 2.41 27.04 8.99
N PRO A 242 3.57 27.01 8.34
CA PRO A 242 4.49 25.90 8.50
C PRO A 242 4.87 25.67 9.96
N HIS A 243 4.98 24.40 10.36
CA HIS A 243 5.30 24.00 11.74
C HIS A 243 5.93 22.60 11.78
N VAL A 244 6.61 22.29 12.87
CA VAL A 244 7.16 20.95 13.12
C VAL A 244 6.13 20.12 13.89
N SER A 245 6.01 18.86 13.51
CA SER A 245 5.26 17.83 14.24
C SER A 245 6.13 16.58 14.43
N TYR A 246 5.78 15.75 15.40
CA TYR A 246 6.54 14.54 15.72
C TYR A 246 5.64 13.33 15.59
N ASP A 247 6.09 12.35 14.80
CA ASP A 247 5.40 11.07 14.65
C ASP A 247 6.18 9.99 15.41
N LEU A 248 5.48 9.24 16.24
CA LEU A 248 5.99 8.04 16.90
C LEU A 248 5.16 6.86 16.42
N LEU A 249 5.82 5.86 15.86
CA LEU A 249 5.19 4.67 15.33
C LEU A 249 5.79 3.43 15.96
N VAL A 250 4.92 2.53 16.45
CA VAL A 250 5.27 1.17 16.82
C VAL A 250 4.52 0.23 15.88
N TYR A 251 5.22 -0.75 15.34
CA TYR A 251 4.61 -1.72 14.42
C TYR A 251 5.11 -3.14 14.68
N GLY A 252 4.33 -4.11 14.23
CA GLY A 252 4.70 -5.52 14.29
C GLY A 252 4.16 -6.29 13.09
N ALA A 253 4.82 -7.39 12.78
CA ALA A 253 4.41 -8.32 11.74
C ALA A 253 4.86 -9.73 12.06
N THR A 254 4.33 -10.70 11.31
CA THR A 254 4.85 -12.07 11.28
C THR A 254 5.30 -12.41 9.87
N ARG A 255 6.34 -13.23 9.76
CA ARG A 255 6.94 -13.58 8.48
C ARG A 255 7.29 -15.06 8.42
N LYS A 256 7.04 -15.67 7.25
CA LYS A 256 7.60 -16.96 6.85
C LYS A 256 8.72 -16.72 5.84
N ARG A 257 9.89 -17.20 6.11
CA ARG A 257 11.07 -17.07 5.24
C ARG A 257 11.21 -18.30 4.35
N GLY A 258 11.65 -18.08 3.12
CA GLY A 258 12.10 -19.11 2.20
C GLY A 258 13.38 -18.66 1.48
N PHE A 259 14.09 -19.58 0.91
CA PHE A 259 15.26 -19.34 0.06
C PHE A 259 15.26 -20.34 -1.10
N VAL A 260 15.97 -20.03 -2.15
CA VAL A 260 16.16 -20.94 -3.29
C VAL A 260 17.51 -21.60 -3.15
N LYS A 261 17.55 -22.93 -3.06
CA LYS A 261 18.78 -23.73 -3.12
C LYS A 261 18.72 -24.58 -4.39
N GLU A 262 19.77 -24.46 -5.25
CA GLU A 262 19.86 -25.21 -6.50
C GLU A 262 18.61 -25.13 -7.39
N GLY A 263 17.96 -23.97 -7.42
CA GLY A 263 16.71 -23.77 -8.14
C GLY A 263 15.44 -24.24 -7.42
N ILE A 264 15.54 -24.88 -6.26
CA ILE A 264 14.38 -25.41 -5.51
C ILE A 264 13.99 -24.44 -4.40
N PRO A 265 12.74 -23.92 -4.40
CA PRO A 265 12.19 -23.15 -3.32
C PRO A 265 12.14 -23.97 -2.03
N THR A 266 12.72 -23.47 -0.96
CA THR A 266 12.74 -24.16 0.34
C THR A 266 12.20 -23.23 1.42
N LEU A 267 11.20 -23.70 2.17
CA LEU A 267 10.63 -22.94 3.29
C LEU A 267 11.43 -23.21 4.57
N VAL A 268 11.71 -22.15 5.32
CA VAL A 268 12.25 -22.26 6.69
C VAL A 268 11.07 -22.59 7.62
N PRO A 269 11.18 -23.65 8.43
CA PRO A 269 10.12 -24.02 9.35
C PRO A 269 9.81 -22.91 10.37
N GLY A 270 8.53 -22.70 10.66
CA GLY A 270 8.06 -21.75 11.65
C GLY A 270 7.70 -20.38 11.09
N SER A 271 7.42 -19.46 12.00
CA SER A 271 7.07 -18.08 11.74
C SER A 271 7.90 -17.17 12.62
N PHE A 272 8.36 -16.06 12.07
CA PHE A 272 9.25 -15.12 12.73
C PHE A 272 8.51 -13.83 13.03
N GLY A 273 8.67 -13.30 14.25
CA GLY A 273 8.15 -12.01 14.65
C GLY A 273 9.04 -10.88 14.17
N ILE A 274 8.42 -9.78 13.78
CA ILE A 274 9.07 -8.51 13.43
C ILE A 274 8.43 -7.44 14.32
N VAL A 275 9.25 -6.60 14.95
CA VAL A 275 8.79 -5.44 15.73
C VAL A 275 9.66 -4.25 15.35
N GLY A 276 9.03 -3.11 15.17
CA GLY A 276 9.77 -1.88 14.85
C GLY A 276 9.21 -0.65 15.55
N LEU A 277 10.09 0.34 15.67
CA LEU A 277 9.83 1.64 16.25
C LEU A 277 10.41 2.72 15.31
N ASN A 278 9.59 3.71 14.97
CA ASN A 278 10.07 4.88 14.20
C ASN A 278 9.75 6.16 14.97
N PHE A 279 10.72 7.05 15.02
CA PHE A 279 10.55 8.42 15.53
C PHE A 279 10.91 9.39 14.42
N ALA A 280 9.93 10.20 13.99
CA ALA A 280 10.08 11.08 12.84
C ALA A 280 9.64 12.52 13.17
N PRO A 281 10.59 13.46 13.35
CA PRO A 281 10.31 14.88 13.25
C PRO A 281 9.97 15.25 11.80
N MET A 282 8.78 15.83 11.60
CA MET A 282 8.24 16.19 10.30
C MET A 282 7.97 17.70 10.21
N TYR A 283 8.49 18.35 9.20
CA TYR A 283 8.22 19.74 8.89
C TYR A 283 7.03 19.83 7.93
N ASN A 284 5.95 20.41 8.39
CA ASN A 284 4.72 20.62 7.63
C ASN A 284 4.88 21.90 6.80
N LEU A 285 4.98 21.76 5.46
CA LEU A 285 5.09 22.87 4.51
C LEU A 285 3.76 23.63 4.32
N GLY A 286 2.70 23.12 4.92
CA GLY A 286 1.34 23.60 4.87
C GLY A 286 0.41 22.46 5.27
N TYR A 287 -0.72 22.32 4.60
CA TYR A 287 -1.69 21.26 4.95
C TYR A 287 -1.59 20.00 4.08
N LYS A 288 -0.84 20.05 2.97
CA LYS A 288 -0.75 18.93 2.01
C LYS A 288 0.57 18.18 2.06
N PHE A 289 1.66 18.84 2.37
CA PHE A 289 2.99 18.25 2.27
C PHE A 289 3.74 18.33 3.59
N ARG A 290 4.38 17.23 3.94
CA ARG A 290 5.28 17.11 5.08
C ARG A 290 6.58 16.47 4.61
N VAL A 291 7.69 16.95 5.12
CA VAL A 291 9.02 16.36 4.89
C VAL A 291 9.75 16.23 6.21
N GLY A 292 10.60 15.25 6.34
CA GLY A 292 11.33 15.06 7.60
C GLY A 292 12.34 13.94 7.53
N ALA A 293 12.91 13.65 8.69
CA ALA A 293 13.82 12.53 8.90
C ALA A 293 13.19 11.55 9.92
N SER A 294 13.65 10.32 9.93
CA SER A 294 13.19 9.32 10.89
C SER A 294 14.36 8.48 11.39
N LEU A 295 14.34 8.20 12.68
CA LEU A 295 15.14 7.16 13.31
C LEU A 295 14.29 5.88 13.34
N ASP A 296 14.81 4.82 12.73
CA ASP A 296 14.07 3.60 12.45
C ASP A 296 14.74 2.41 13.15
N GLY A 297 14.16 1.93 14.24
CA GLY A 297 14.60 0.72 14.93
C GLY A 297 13.77 -0.49 14.51
N VAL A 298 14.40 -1.62 14.21
CA VAL A 298 13.69 -2.86 13.86
C VAL A 298 14.37 -4.08 14.46
N TYR A 299 13.56 -4.98 14.97
CA TYR A 299 13.88 -6.36 15.26
C TYR A 299 13.21 -7.25 14.22
N ASP A 300 13.98 -8.08 13.50
CA ASP A 300 13.47 -9.07 12.56
C ASP A 300 14.00 -10.46 12.95
N GLY A 301 13.14 -11.28 13.54
CA GLY A 301 13.46 -12.64 13.98
C GLY A 301 13.85 -13.59 12.84
N SER A 302 13.60 -13.20 11.57
CA SER A 302 13.99 -13.98 10.40
C SER A 302 15.35 -13.58 9.82
N ALA A 303 15.91 -12.46 10.28
CA ALA A 303 17.18 -11.96 9.75
C ALA A 303 18.34 -12.88 10.11
N ASN A 304 19.25 -13.09 9.14
CA ASN A 304 20.44 -13.89 9.32
C ASN A 304 20.20 -15.34 9.81
N VAL A 305 19.04 -15.91 9.50
CA VAL A 305 18.77 -17.33 9.74
C VAL A 305 19.51 -18.13 8.68
N TYR A 306 20.44 -18.96 9.11
CA TYR A 306 21.27 -19.78 8.24
C TYR A 306 20.83 -21.24 8.27
N ARG A 307 21.15 -21.94 7.19
CA ARG A 307 21.07 -23.40 7.13
C ARG A 307 22.48 -23.93 7.30
N GLU A 308 22.67 -24.80 8.26
CA GLU A 308 23.87 -25.63 8.34
C GLU A 308 23.66 -26.89 7.47
N ASP A 309 24.46 -27.07 6.44
CA ASP A 309 24.47 -28.32 5.71
C ASP A 309 25.24 -29.34 6.57
N VAL A 310 24.53 -30.11 7.36
CA VAL A 310 25.09 -31.22 8.10
C VAL A 310 25.54 -32.26 7.07
N ILE A 311 26.84 -32.53 7.02
CA ILE A 311 27.40 -33.64 6.24
C ILE A 311 26.84 -34.91 6.89
N VAL A 312 25.90 -35.57 6.21
CA VAL A 312 25.34 -36.84 6.67
C VAL A 312 26.36 -37.90 6.37
N GLU A 313 26.91 -38.55 7.40
CA GLU A 313 27.70 -39.76 7.26
C GLU A 313 26.88 -40.83 6.53
N TYR A 314 27.55 -41.51 5.58
CA TYR A 314 26.96 -42.52 4.70
C TYR A 314 26.30 -43.63 5.54
N GLY A 315 24.97 -43.67 5.56
CA GLY A 315 24.21 -44.74 6.22
C GLY A 315 23.01 -44.38 7.08
N SER A 316 22.76 -43.09 7.34
CA SER A 316 21.56 -42.67 8.12
C SER A 316 20.50 -42.06 7.23
N SER A 317 19.29 -42.65 7.23
CA SER A 317 18.15 -42.27 6.40
C SER A 317 17.35 -41.03 6.90
N SER A 318 17.94 -40.19 7.75
CA SER A 318 17.24 -38.96 8.21
C SER A 318 18.19 -37.76 8.25
N SER A 319 18.27 -37.04 7.16
CA SER A 319 18.88 -35.72 7.16
C SER A 319 17.94 -34.73 7.92
N LYS A 320 18.14 -34.55 9.20
CA LYS A 320 17.48 -33.50 9.98
C LYS A 320 18.07 -32.16 9.53
N ARG A 321 17.32 -31.42 8.75
CA ARG A 321 17.71 -30.06 8.34
C ARG A 321 17.60 -29.13 9.56
N GLU A 322 18.71 -28.73 10.11
CA GLU A 322 18.77 -27.84 11.26
C GLU A 322 18.96 -26.39 10.76
N PHE A 323 18.06 -25.48 11.19
CA PHE A 323 18.18 -24.05 10.93
C PHE A 323 18.68 -23.37 12.19
N LEU A 324 19.85 -22.75 12.08
CA LEU A 324 20.45 -22.00 13.20
C LEU A 324 19.86 -20.59 13.25
N LYS A 325 19.32 -20.23 14.41
CA LYS A 325 18.93 -18.86 14.72
C LYS A 325 20.13 -18.11 15.29
N PRO A 326 20.54 -16.99 14.69
CA PRO A 326 21.64 -16.19 15.19
C PRO A 326 21.25 -15.48 16.50
N GLY A 327 22.24 -15.01 17.24
CA GLY A 327 22.01 -14.18 18.42
C GLY A 327 21.26 -12.88 18.06
N ILE A 328 20.52 -12.33 19.02
CA ILE A 328 19.63 -11.17 18.85
C ILE A 328 20.31 -9.94 18.18
N GLN A 329 21.60 -9.75 18.44
CA GLN A 329 22.40 -8.68 17.81
C GLN A 329 22.47 -8.74 16.28
N HIS A 330 22.23 -9.91 15.68
CA HIS A 330 22.15 -10.12 14.23
C HIS A 330 20.73 -9.90 13.69
N GLN A 331 19.77 -9.73 14.57
CA GLN A 331 18.35 -9.56 14.26
C GLN A 331 17.86 -8.12 14.54
N LEU A 332 18.78 -7.25 15.00
CA LEU A 332 18.50 -5.84 15.29
C LEU A 332 19.14 -4.93 14.24
N ALA A 333 18.41 -3.91 13.81
CA ALA A 333 18.95 -2.82 13.02
C ALA A 333 18.44 -1.48 13.52
N LEU A 334 19.29 -0.47 13.37
CA LEU A 334 18.97 0.94 13.57
C LEU A 334 19.31 1.68 12.27
N GLY A 335 18.33 2.36 11.71
CA GLY A 335 18.46 3.07 10.45
C GLY A 335 18.08 4.55 10.58
N LEU A 336 18.49 5.31 9.59
CA LEU A 336 18.09 6.71 9.38
C LEU A 336 17.44 6.81 8.02
N SER A 337 16.29 7.51 7.93
CA SER A 337 15.60 7.73 6.68
C SER A 337 15.13 9.17 6.51
N GLY A 338 15.14 9.64 5.24
CA GLY A 338 14.40 10.81 4.80
C GLY A 338 12.99 10.41 4.43
N ARG A 339 12.00 11.26 4.76
CA ARG A 339 10.58 11.02 4.52
C ARG A 339 9.92 12.19 3.85
N ALA A 340 8.99 11.90 2.93
CA ALA A 340 8.09 12.86 2.33
C ALA A 340 6.68 12.30 2.36
N GLU A 341 5.71 13.13 2.73
CA GLU A 341 4.32 12.73 2.90
C GLU A 341 3.37 13.69 2.19
N TYR A 342 2.36 13.12 1.55
CA TYR A 342 1.23 13.83 0.99
C TYR A 342 -0.02 13.58 1.82
N VAL A 343 -0.52 14.64 2.45
CA VAL A 343 -1.65 14.61 3.38
C VAL A 343 -2.95 14.89 2.64
N MET A 344 -3.94 14.04 2.85
CA MET A 344 -5.28 14.10 2.28
C MET A 344 -6.32 13.98 3.41
N PRO A 345 -7.61 14.22 3.15
CA PRO A 345 -8.64 13.92 4.15
C PRO A 345 -8.56 12.43 4.55
N TYR A 346 -8.41 12.15 5.83
CA TYR A 346 -8.28 10.81 6.45
C TYR A 346 -7.05 10.00 6.08
N PHE A 347 -6.36 10.29 4.98
CA PHE A 347 -5.26 9.48 4.48
C PHE A 347 -3.99 10.33 4.32
N THR A 348 -2.85 9.70 4.54
CA THR A 348 -1.55 10.28 4.21
C THR A 348 -0.71 9.21 3.54
N ILE A 349 -0.24 9.50 2.33
CA ILE A 349 0.72 8.65 1.64
C ILE A 349 2.12 9.17 1.94
N GLY A 350 2.98 8.27 2.41
CA GLY A 350 4.38 8.55 2.72
C GLY A 350 5.31 7.74 1.84
N VAL A 351 6.38 8.37 1.40
CA VAL A 351 7.53 7.70 0.79
C VAL A 351 8.78 8.06 1.56
N GLY A 352 9.73 7.16 1.59
CA GLY A 352 11.01 7.41 2.26
C GLY A 352 12.12 6.54 1.71
N MET A 353 13.34 6.99 1.95
CA MET A 353 14.56 6.23 1.70
C MET A 353 15.48 6.35 2.90
N GLY A 354 16.09 5.25 3.28
CA GLY A 354 16.98 5.18 4.43
C GLY A 354 18.08 4.16 4.28
N ALA A 355 18.98 4.19 5.24
CA ALA A 355 20.04 3.21 5.37
C ALA A 355 20.15 2.72 6.82
N ASN A 356 20.40 1.45 6.99
CA ASN A 356 20.69 0.87 8.29
C ASN A 356 22.13 1.19 8.69
N VAL A 357 22.29 2.07 9.69
CA VAL A 357 23.60 2.52 10.21
C VAL A 357 24.20 1.52 11.19
N LEU A 358 23.34 0.85 11.97
CA LEU A 358 23.74 -0.23 12.87
C LEU A 358 22.96 -1.47 12.52
N SER A 359 23.62 -2.42 11.85
CA SER A 359 23.01 -3.67 11.41
C SER A 359 24.08 -4.69 11.03
N ARG A 360 23.66 -5.96 10.92
CA ARG A 360 24.56 -7.06 10.51
C ARG A 360 23.92 -7.94 9.44
N GLY A 361 24.75 -8.52 8.56
CA GLY A 361 24.34 -9.47 7.52
C GLY A 361 23.21 -8.95 6.63
N ASP A 362 22.11 -9.70 6.52
CA ASP A 362 20.97 -9.42 5.67
C ASP A 362 20.26 -8.07 5.93
N MET A 363 20.51 -7.47 7.08
CA MET A 363 19.89 -6.20 7.46
C MET A 363 20.75 -4.99 7.05
N ARG A 364 21.93 -5.18 6.48
CA ARG A 364 22.77 -4.09 5.97
C ARG A 364 22.18 -3.51 4.69
N GLY A 365 22.43 -2.22 4.45
CA GLY A 365 22.13 -1.59 3.17
C GLY A 365 21.01 -0.55 3.26
N PHE A 366 20.54 -0.19 2.08
CA PHE A 366 19.50 0.81 1.89
C PHE A 366 18.11 0.16 1.95
N TYR A 367 17.13 0.95 2.35
CA TYR A 367 15.73 0.54 2.31
C TYR A 367 14.84 1.66 1.81
N GLN A 368 13.75 1.29 1.17
CA GLN A 368 12.68 2.17 0.74
C GLN A 368 11.48 1.98 1.64
N ILE A 369 10.72 3.04 1.81
CA ILE A 369 9.50 3.05 2.60
C ILE A 369 8.35 3.53 1.72
N LEU A 370 7.30 2.74 1.66
CA LEU A 370 5.99 3.16 1.19
C LEU A 370 5.02 3.02 2.36
N ALA A 371 4.32 4.07 2.69
CA ALA A 371 3.46 4.12 3.86
C ALA A 371 2.10 4.72 3.55
N LEU A 372 1.07 4.13 4.14
CA LEU A 372 -0.28 4.70 4.20
C LEU A 372 -0.65 4.90 5.67
N LYS A 373 -0.93 6.14 6.06
CA LYS A 373 -1.50 6.48 7.36
C LYS A 373 -2.99 6.75 7.19
N ILE A 374 -3.79 6.19 8.08
CA ILE A 374 -5.25 6.41 8.15
C ILE A 374 -5.52 7.11 9.47
N ALA A 375 -5.98 8.35 9.42
CA ALA A 375 -6.30 9.12 10.62
C ALA A 375 -7.47 8.47 11.37
N VAL A 376 -7.27 8.12 12.63
CA VAL A 376 -8.29 7.55 13.51
C VAL A 376 -8.82 8.63 14.46
N THR A 377 -7.91 9.40 15.05
CA THR A 377 -8.23 10.58 15.85
C THR A 377 -7.39 11.77 15.41
N ARG A 378 -7.49 12.88 16.11
CA ARG A 378 -6.65 14.07 15.84
C ARG A 378 -5.16 13.84 16.11
N SER A 379 -4.83 12.87 16.96
CA SER A 379 -3.46 12.58 17.40
C SER A 379 -3.03 11.13 17.17
N SER A 380 -3.90 10.29 16.61
CA SER A 380 -3.59 8.89 16.35
C SER A 380 -3.94 8.48 14.92
N PHE A 381 -3.16 7.55 14.40
CA PHE A 381 -3.35 7.00 13.06
C PHE A 381 -3.04 5.49 13.04
N LEU A 382 -3.72 4.79 12.16
CA LEU A 382 -3.32 3.46 11.74
C LEU A 382 -2.27 3.59 10.64
N HIS A 383 -1.17 2.86 10.74
CA HIS A 383 -0.09 2.91 9.77
C HIS A 383 0.10 1.55 9.11
N ILE A 384 0.02 1.54 7.79
CA ILE A 384 0.36 0.40 6.97
C ILE A 384 1.67 0.74 6.28
N LEU A 385 2.70 -0.03 6.62
CA LEU A 385 4.08 0.23 6.23
C LEU A 385 4.59 -0.91 5.37
N SER A 386 5.16 -0.57 4.23
CA SER A 386 5.95 -1.46 3.42
C SER A 386 7.41 -1.02 3.48
N LEU A 387 8.28 -1.88 4.02
CA LEU A 387 9.72 -1.72 4.02
C LEU A 387 10.32 -2.62 2.93
N ILE A 388 11.02 -2.00 2.00
CA ILE A 388 11.65 -2.69 0.89
C ILE A 388 13.16 -2.53 1.06
N HIS A 389 13.84 -3.61 1.46
CA HIS A 389 15.29 -3.62 1.49
C HIS A 389 15.85 -3.74 0.07
N ILE A 390 16.71 -2.80 -0.30
CA ILE A 390 17.51 -2.89 -1.51
C ILE A 390 18.77 -3.65 -1.09
N SER A 391 18.75 -4.98 -1.23
CA SER A 391 19.99 -5.75 -1.09
C SER A 391 20.84 -5.48 -2.32
N GLU A 392 22.08 -5.05 -2.12
CA GLU A 392 23.07 -5.10 -3.19
C GLU A 392 23.26 -6.55 -3.65
N PRO A 393 23.58 -6.75 -4.94
CA PRO A 393 23.73 -8.09 -5.54
C PRO A 393 24.85 -8.91 -4.90
#